data_4487a1fac3fa828564a4637885f4b44f
#
_entry.id   4487a1fac3fa828564a4637885f4b44f
#
_cell.length_a   1.000
_cell.length_b   1.000
_cell.length_c   1.000
_cell.angle_alpha   90.00
_cell.angle_beta   90.00
_cell.angle_gamma   90.00
#
_symmetry.space_group_name_H-M   'P 1'
#
loop_
_entity.id
_entity.type
_entity.pdbx_description
1 polymer ?
#
loop_
_entity_poly.entity_id
_entity_poly.type
_entity_poly.pdbx_seq_one_letter_code
_entity_poly.pdbx_strand_id
1 'polypeptide(L)'
;MRRALPVLSLVLVILAAAAVSAAQPGVAPSFEHVHALTFDAAGRTLWLGAHTGLYRSEDAGRTWAKASLPAHGHGPDVMAIAAHPGEANVLYVATHEAGVLKTTDGGKTWSAVNAGLRGLDVHGLAIDPSTPSKLHALVREAGAGLYRTTDSGGKWVRVDDGPPGETKVLASVNIPTGMGGIFLYAGTGEGLQRSPDCF
;
A
#
# COMPACT_ATOMS: atom_id res chain seq x y z
N MET A 1 63.40 -57.40 16.40
CA MET A 1 61.95 -57.36 16.36
C MET A 1 61.47 -56.03 17.01
N ARG A 2 61.21 -55.03 16.25
CA ARG A 2 60.67 -53.71 16.75
C ARG A 2 59.16 -53.69 16.50
N ARG A 3 58.39 -53.62 17.58
CA ARG A 3 56.93 -53.51 17.52
C ARG A 3 56.55 -52.02 17.28
N ALA A 4 55.87 -51.76 16.19
CA ALA A 4 55.29 -50.46 15.92
C ALA A 4 53.97 -50.30 16.71
N LEU A 5 53.81 -49.17 17.41
CA LEU A 5 52.59 -48.78 18.09
C LEU A 5 51.72 -48.06 17.08
N PRO A 6 50.38 -48.27 17.05
CA PRO A 6 49.51 -47.52 16.18
C PRO A 6 49.25 -46.10 16.75
N VAL A 7 49.46 -45.11 15.92
CA VAL A 7 49.07 -43.72 16.20
C VAL A 7 47.55 -43.60 16.03
N LEU A 8 46.85 -43.38 17.14
CA LEU A 8 45.41 -43.13 17.16
C LEU A 8 45.19 -41.65 16.82
N SER A 9 44.79 -41.36 15.58
CA SER A 9 44.42 -40.00 15.15
C SER A 9 43.06 -39.64 15.73
N LEU A 10 43.08 -38.75 16.70
CA LEU A 10 41.87 -38.16 17.27
C LEU A 10 41.32 -37.10 16.29
N VAL A 11 40.24 -37.41 15.56
CA VAL A 11 39.54 -36.45 14.71
C VAL A 11 38.63 -35.61 15.62
N LEU A 12 39.01 -34.37 15.88
CA LEU A 12 38.21 -33.40 16.62
C LEU A 12 37.15 -32.81 15.66
N VAL A 13 35.92 -33.27 15.74
CA VAL A 13 34.78 -32.66 15.03
C VAL A 13 34.35 -31.41 15.80
N ILE A 14 34.75 -30.25 15.31
CA ILE A 14 34.25 -28.96 15.83
C ILE A 14 32.86 -28.74 15.23
N LEU A 15 31.79 -29.01 15.99
CA LEU A 15 30.44 -28.52 15.68
C LEU A 15 30.41 -27.00 15.90
N ALA A 16 30.50 -26.25 14.82
CA ALA A 16 30.17 -24.84 14.86
C ALA A 16 28.65 -24.71 15.04
N ALA A 17 28.19 -24.44 16.25
CA ALA A 17 26.84 -24.02 16.52
C ALA A 17 26.68 -22.61 15.92
N ALA A 18 26.00 -22.51 14.79
CA ALA A 18 25.52 -21.23 14.29
C ALA A 18 24.54 -20.67 15.32
N ALA A 19 24.98 -19.67 16.08
CA ALA A 19 24.08 -18.89 16.92
C ALA A 19 23.08 -18.21 16.01
N VAL A 20 21.86 -18.71 15.96
CA VAL A 20 20.73 -17.98 15.41
C VAL A 20 20.53 -16.81 16.37
N SER A 21 21.04 -15.64 15.99
CA SER A 21 20.75 -14.38 16.67
C SER A 21 19.25 -14.17 16.56
N ALA A 22 18.53 -14.43 17.65
CA ALA A 22 17.14 -14.01 17.75
C ALA A 22 17.14 -12.48 17.67
N ALA A 23 16.62 -11.94 16.58
CA ALA A 23 16.38 -10.52 16.47
C ALA A 23 15.56 -10.08 17.69
N GLN A 24 16.09 -9.15 18.47
CA GLN A 24 15.35 -8.55 19.57
C GLN A 24 14.04 -8.00 18.99
N PRO A 25 12.87 -8.25 19.60
CA PRO A 25 11.66 -7.62 19.13
C PRO A 25 11.87 -6.10 19.24
N GLY A 26 12.07 -5.46 18.09
CA GLY A 26 12.12 -4.01 18.00
C GLY A 26 10.82 -3.47 18.60
N VAL A 27 10.92 -2.38 19.38
CA VAL A 27 9.72 -1.65 19.79
C VAL A 27 8.93 -1.35 18.52
N ALA A 28 7.70 -1.84 18.43
CA ALA A 28 6.84 -1.55 17.30
C ALA A 28 6.76 -0.02 17.14
N PRO A 29 6.92 0.51 15.91
CA PRO A 29 6.80 1.94 15.71
C PRO A 29 5.43 2.41 16.21
N SER A 30 5.39 3.54 16.90
CA SER A 30 4.13 4.18 17.25
C SER A 30 3.51 4.70 15.95
N PHE A 31 2.39 4.09 15.55
CA PHE A 31 1.61 4.58 14.43
C PHE A 31 0.61 5.61 14.96
N GLU A 32 0.73 6.86 14.49
CA GLU A 32 -0.29 7.87 14.78
C GLU A 32 -1.32 7.84 13.65
N HIS A 33 -2.60 7.72 14.03
CA HIS A 33 -3.73 7.74 13.09
C HIS A 33 -3.53 6.83 11.87
N VAL A 34 -3.76 5.53 12.05
CA VAL A 34 -3.73 4.57 10.93
C VAL A 34 -4.96 4.77 10.05
N HIS A 35 -4.73 5.02 8.77
CA HIS A 35 -5.80 5.25 7.78
C HIS A 35 -6.02 4.06 6.87
N ALA A 36 -4.97 3.29 6.56
CA ALA A 36 -5.05 2.21 5.58
C ALA A 36 -4.19 1.03 5.98
N LEU A 37 -4.68 -0.17 5.66
CA LEU A 37 -3.98 -1.43 5.82
C LEU A 37 -4.34 -2.35 4.64
N THR A 38 -3.35 -2.92 3.95
CA THR A 38 -3.59 -3.83 2.83
C THR A 38 -2.42 -4.78 2.63
N PHE A 39 -2.70 -5.94 2.04
CA PHE A 39 -1.66 -6.83 1.53
C PHE A 39 -1.29 -6.50 0.08
N ASP A 40 -0.07 -6.84 -0.32
CA ASP A 40 0.29 -6.93 -1.72
C ASP A 40 -0.49 -8.06 -2.42
N ALA A 41 -0.47 -8.11 -3.75
CA ALA A 41 -1.17 -9.14 -4.53
C ALA A 41 -0.71 -10.57 -4.21
N ALA A 42 0.48 -10.76 -3.68
CA ALA A 42 1.01 -12.06 -3.29
C ALA A 42 0.65 -12.46 -1.85
N GLY A 43 0.02 -11.55 -1.08
CA GLY A 43 -0.31 -11.76 0.33
C GLY A 43 0.91 -11.90 1.25
N ARG A 44 2.06 -11.36 0.84
CA ARG A 44 3.33 -11.51 1.58
C ARG A 44 3.73 -10.26 2.33
N THR A 45 3.54 -9.10 1.73
CA THR A 45 3.87 -7.81 2.34
C THR A 45 2.61 -7.12 2.80
N LEU A 46 2.55 -6.81 4.08
CA LEU A 46 1.49 -6.00 4.66
C LEU A 46 1.93 -4.54 4.66
N TRP A 47 1.11 -3.66 4.11
CA TRP A 47 1.34 -2.23 4.02
C TRP A 47 0.40 -1.47 4.95
N LEU A 48 0.92 -0.46 5.64
CA LEU A 48 0.18 0.38 6.57
C LEU A 48 0.46 1.85 6.27
N GLY A 49 -0.61 2.61 6.06
CA GLY A 49 -0.60 4.06 5.88
C GLY A 49 -1.08 4.76 7.15
N ALA A 50 -0.32 5.77 7.59
CA ALA A 50 -0.60 6.55 8.78
C ALA A 50 -0.15 8.01 8.58
N HIS A 51 -0.53 8.91 9.52
CA HIS A 51 0.01 10.29 9.54
C HIS A 51 1.53 10.33 9.57
N THR A 52 2.16 9.35 10.19
CA THR A 52 3.62 9.29 10.28
C THR A 52 4.29 8.69 9.05
N GLY A 53 3.53 8.24 8.05
CA GLY A 53 4.02 7.75 6.77
C GLY A 53 3.52 6.39 6.35
N LEU A 54 4.25 5.78 5.41
CA LEU A 54 4.00 4.43 4.91
C LEU A 54 4.95 3.44 5.59
N TYR A 55 4.40 2.31 5.99
CA TYR A 55 5.16 1.22 6.62
C TYR A 55 4.87 -0.10 5.91
N ARG A 56 5.84 -1.02 5.96
CA ARG A 56 5.68 -2.37 5.44
C ARG A 56 6.13 -3.41 6.46
N SER A 57 5.48 -4.56 6.44
CA SER A 57 5.83 -5.75 7.21
C SER A 57 5.89 -6.96 6.29
N GLU A 58 6.92 -7.78 6.44
CA GLU A 58 7.12 -9.03 5.69
C GLU A 58 6.90 -10.27 6.58
N ASP A 59 6.45 -10.07 7.83
CA ASP A 59 6.26 -11.11 8.85
C ASP A 59 4.87 -11.05 9.51
N ALA A 60 3.85 -10.68 8.71
CA ALA A 60 2.46 -10.57 9.11
C ALA A 60 2.23 -9.57 10.28
N GLY A 61 2.93 -8.45 10.25
CA GLY A 61 2.73 -7.34 11.19
C GLY A 61 3.52 -7.46 12.49
N ARG A 62 4.44 -8.43 12.63
CA ARG A 62 5.27 -8.55 13.82
C ARG A 62 6.36 -7.49 13.87
N THR A 63 6.95 -7.19 12.73
CA THR A 63 7.93 -6.11 12.60
C THR A 63 7.57 -5.20 11.43
N TRP A 64 7.96 -3.93 11.52
CA TRP A 64 7.62 -2.91 10.55
C TRP A 64 8.84 -2.09 10.15
N ALA A 65 8.99 -1.86 8.85
CA ALA A 65 9.98 -0.95 8.30
C ALA A 65 9.27 0.25 7.66
N LYS A 66 9.74 1.46 7.94
CA LYS A 66 9.23 2.66 7.29
C LYS A 66 9.69 2.70 5.84
N ALA A 67 8.76 2.88 4.90
CA ALA A 67 9.08 3.08 3.49
C ALA A 67 9.52 4.53 3.24
N SER A 68 10.47 4.71 2.32
CA SER A 68 10.92 6.04 1.92
C SER A 68 10.00 6.57 0.82
N LEU A 69 9.16 7.54 1.15
CA LEU A 69 8.38 8.29 0.17
C LEU A 69 9.12 9.59 -0.20
N PRO A 70 8.86 10.16 -1.40
CA PRO A 70 9.37 11.49 -1.75
C PRO A 70 8.97 12.51 -0.70
N ALA A 71 9.91 13.36 -0.30
CA ALA A 71 9.66 14.41 0.67
C ALA A 71 8.66 15.43 0.09
N HIS A 72 7.61 15.74 0.83
CA HIS A 72 6.63 16.76 0.51
C HIS A 72 6.16 17.43 1.81
N GLY A 73 6.17 18.76 1.86
CA GLY A 73 5.63 19.53 2.99
C GLY A 73 6.07 19.05 4.36
N HIS A 74 5.13 18.73 5.21
CA HIS A 74 5.36 18.26 6.60
C HIS A 74 5.69 16.77 6.71
N GLY A 75 5.75 16.04 5.61
CA GLY A 75 6.02 14.61 5.53
C GLY A 75 4.87 13.83 4.90
N PRO A 76 5.10 12.54 4.59
CA PRO A 76 4.14 11.73 3.86
C PRO A 76 3.02 11.23 4.78
N ASP A 77 1.98 12.02 4.95
CA ASP A 77 0.72 11.57 5.54
C ASP A 77 -0.03 10.69 4.53
N VAL A 78 -0.16 9.41 4.82
CA VAL A 78 -0.73 8.41 3.89
C VAL A 78 -2.17 8.10 4.28
N MET A 79 -3.10 8.54 3.44
CA MET A 79 -4.55 8.46 3.66
C MET A 79 -5.18 7.17 3.12
N ALA A 80 -4.67 6.65 2.00
CA ALA A 80 -5.19 5.42 1.41
C ALA A 80 -4.09 4.65 0.68
N ILE A 81 -4.28 3.33 0.56
CA ILE A 81 -3.40 2.43 -0.19
C ILE A 81 -4.26 1.57 -1.11
N ALA A 82 -3.90 1.49 -2.40
CA ALA A 82 -4.48 0.56 -3.34
C ALA A 82 -3.38 -0.35 -3.91
N ALA A 83 -3.44 -1.64 -3.55
CA ALA A 83 -2.55 -2.64 -4.10
C ALA A 83 -3.11 -3.14 -5.45
N HIS A 84 -2.25 -3.31 -6.45
CA HIS A 84 -2.63 -3.91 -7.72
C HIS A 84 -3.06 -5.36 -7.49
N PRO A 85 -4.20 -5.82 -8.03
CA PRO A 85 -4.76 -7.13 -7.68
C PRO A 85 -3.96 -8.33 -8.19
N GLY A 86 -3.11 -8.16 -9.20
CA GLY A 86 -2.31 -9.23 -9.81
C GLY A 86 -0.80 -9.02 -9.77
N GLU A 87 -0.32 -7.81 -9.47
CA GLU A 87 1.12 -7.49 -9.50
C GLU A 87 1.59 -7.03 -8.12
N ALA A 88 2.29 -7.91 -7.40
CA ALA A 88 2.71 -7.66 -6.01
C ALA A 88 3.66 -6.45 -5.83
N ASN A 89 4.35 -6.05 -6.89
CA ASN A 89 5.28 -4.92 -6.86
C ASN A 89 4.61 -3.57 -7.18
N VAL A 90 3.32 -3.57 -7.57
CA VAL A 90 2.60 -2.36 -7.96
C VAL A 90 1.63 -1.94 -6.87
N LEU A 91 1.84 -0.73 -6.35
CA LEU A 91 0.97 -0.10 -5.36
C LEU A 91 0.79 1.38 -5.68
N TYR A 92 -0.31 1.91 -5.19
CA TYR A 92 -0.62 3.33 -5.19
C TYR A 92 -0.90 3.76 -3.76
N VAL A 93 -0.44 4.94 -3.38
CA VAL A 93 -0.78 5.57 -2.10
C VAL A 93 -1.35 6.96 -2.35
N ALA A 94 -2.41 7.30 -1.65
CA ALA A 94 -2.97 8.63 -1.59
C ALA A 94 -2.41 9.36 -0.37
N THR A 95 -2.10 10.63 -0.53
CA THR A 95 -1.46 11.44 0.51
C THR A 95 -2.17 12.79 0.67
N HIS A 96 -1.96 13.42 1.82
CA HIS A 96 -2.51 14.75 2.11
C HIS A 96 -1.96 15.86 1.23
N GLU A 97 -0.70 15.79 0.81
CA GLU A 97 -0.05 16.94 0.14
C GLU A 97 0.70 16.57 -1.14
N ALA A 98 0.95 15.28 -1.39
CA ALA A 98 1.70 14.82 -2.56
C ALA A 98 0.81 14.18 -3.64
N GLY A 99 -0.51 14.15 -3.44
CA GLY A 99 -1.46 13.51 -4.35
C GLY A 99 -1.36 11.99 -4.32
N VAL A 100 -1.33 11.38 -5.49
CA VAL A 100 -1.18 9.94 -5.67
C VAL A 100 0.25 9.62 -6.05
N LEU A 101 0.87 8.73 -5.28
CA LEU A 101 2.20 8.17 -5.57
C LEU A 101 2.03 6.71 -6.02
N LYS A 102 2.86 6.29 -6.96
CA LYS A 102 2.90 4.93 -7.52
C LYS A 102 4.28 4.32 -7.35
N THR A 103 4.32 3.05 -6.98
CA THR A 103 5.51 2.19 -7.11
C THR A 103 5.25 1.05 -8.09
N THR A 104 6.30 0.57 -8.76
CA THR A 104 6.28 -0.63 -9.60
C THR A 104 7.41 -1.61 -9.22
N ASP A 105 8.11 -1.33 -8.13
CA ASP A 105 9.27 -2.10 -7.66
C ASP A 105 9.15 -2.56 -6.20
N GLY A 106 7.92 -2.67 -5.70
CA GLY A 106 7.64 -3.12 -4.34
C GLY A 106 7.99 -2.08 -3.28
N GLY A 107 7.84 -0.80 -3.61
CA GLY A 107 8.04 0.31 -2.67
C GLY A 107 9.50 0.75 -2.50
N LYS A 108 10.41 0.33 -3.38
CA LYS A 108 11.80 0.80 -3.37
C LYS A 108 11.90 2.23 -3.90
N THR A 109 11.14 2.53 -4.95
CA THR A 109 11.01 3.88 -5.52
C THR A 109 9.55 4.25 -5.72
N TRP A 110 9.24 5.55 -5.63
CA TRP A 110 7.91 6.10 -5.80
C TRP A 110 7.94 7.31 -6.71
N SER A 111 6.94 7.44 -7.55
CA SER A 111 6.75 8.58 -8.44
C SER A 111 5.33 9.14 -8.33
N ALA A 112 5.19 10.45 -8.41
CA ALA A 112 3.90 11.11 -8.44
C ALA A 112 3.19 10.86 -9.77
N VAL A 113 1.90 10.48 -9.69
CA VAL A 113 1.03 10.23 -10.84
C VAL A 113 -0.21 11.11 -10.75
N ASN A 114 -0.02 12.43 -10.79
CA ASN A 114 -1.03 13.46 -10.47
C ASN A 114 -1.57 14.21 -11.69
N ALA A 115 -1.15 13.87 -12.91
CA ALA A 115 -1.57 14.60 -14.10
C ALA A 115 -3.10 14.60 -14.24
N GLY A 116 -3.72 15.80 -14.19
CA GLY A 116 -5.16 15.98 -14.28
C GLY A 116 -5.90 16.08 -12.93
N LEU A 117 -5.29 15.74 -11.81
CA LEU A 117 -5.79 16.09 -10.48
C LEU A 117 -5.73 17.63 -10.30
N ARG A 118 -6.78 18.21 -9.75
CA ARG A 118 -6.85 19.66 -9.47
C ARG A 118 -6.43 20.02 -8.05
N GLY A 119 -6.20 19.00 -7.21
CA GLY A 119 -5.72 19.12 -5.84
C GLY A 119 -4.89 17.91 -5.48
N LEU A 120 -3.99 18.05 -4.50
CA LEU A 120 -3.08 17.03 -4.04
C LEU A 120 -3.46 16.47 -2.67
N ASP A 121 -4.53 16.94 -2.08
CA ASP A 121 -5.14 16.38 -0.88
C ASP A 121 -6.07 15.22 -1.27
N VAL A 122 -5.54 13.99 -1.27
CA VAL A 122 -6.26 12.80 -1.74
C VAL A 122 -6.54 11.87 -0.57
N HIS A 123 -7.82 11.73 -0.22
CA HIS A 123 -8.27 10.96 0.94
C HIS A 123 -8.79 9.56 0.63
N GLY A 124 -9.16 9.28 -0.60
CA GLY A 124 -9.68 7.98 -1.01
C GLY A 124 -9.01 7.48 -2.26
N LEU A 125 -8.75 6.18 -2.34
CA LEU A 125 -8.17 5.53 -3.50
C LEU A 125 -8.75 4.13 -3.64
N ALA A 126 -9.24 3.81 -4.84
CA ALA A 126 -9.77 2.48 -5.16
C ALA A 126 -9.29 2.05 -6.54
N ILE A 127 -8.87 0.78 -6.65
CA ILE A 127 -8.44 0.16 -7.91
C ILE A 127 -9.51 -0.83 -8.37
N ASP A 128 -9.83 -0.82 -9.66
CA ASP A 128 -10.75 -1.80 -10.25
C ASP A 128 -10.07 -3.18 -10.28
N PRO A 129 -10.58 -4.19 -9.57
CA PRO A 129 -9.93 -5.49 -9.50
C PRO A 129 -10.00 -6.28 -10.82
N SER A 130 -10.91 -5.92 -11.73
CA SER A 130 -11.07 -6.55 -13.05
C SER A 130 -10.32 -5.81 -14.14
N THR A 131 -10.10 -4.51 -13.95
CA THR A 131 -9.40 -3.64 -14.90
C THR A 131 -8.44 -2.74 -14.13
N PRO A 132 -7.27 -3.26 -13.69
CA PRO A 132 -6.40 -2.55 -12.75
C PRO A 132 -5.77 -1.24 -13.29
N SER A 133 -5.85 -0.99 -14.59
CA SER A 133 -5.51 0.32 -15.15
C SER A 133 -6.52 1.42 -14.78
N LYS A 134 -7.70 1.02 -14.29
CA LYS A 134 -8.76 1.93 -13.85
C LYS A 134 -8.71 2.09 -12.33
N LEU A 135 -8.52 3.34 -11.90
CA LEU A 135 -8.54 3.71 -10.50
C LEU A 135 -9.47 4.91 -10.29
N HIS A 136 -9.92 5.05 -9.06
CA HIS A 136 -10.65 6.21 -8.59
C HIS A 136 -9.91 6.86 -7.42
N ALA A 137 -9.85 8.19 -7.41
CA ALA A 137 -9.26 8.99 -6.35
C ALA A 137 -10.26 10.05 -5.88
N LEU A 138 -10.41 10.19 -4.57
CA LEU A 138 -11.21 11.24 -3.97
C LEU A 138 -10.30 12.37 -3.51
N VAL A 139 -10.37 13.49 -4.20
CA VAL A 139 -9.67 14.74 -3.87
C VAL A 139 -10.55 15.57 -2.94
N ARG A 140 -9.95 16.14 -1.91
CA ARG A 140 -10.56 17.11 -0.99
C ARG A 140 -10.01 18.51 -1.23
N GLU A 141 -10.60 19.50 -0.57
CA GLU A 141 -10.21 20.90 -0.63
C GLU A 141 -10.20 21.47 -2.06
N ALA A 142 -9.07 22.04 -2.48
CA ALA A 142 -8.95 22.62 -3.80
C ALA A 142 -9.12 21.55 -4.90
N GLY A 143 -10.12 21.72 -5.75
CA GLY A 143 -10.45 20.75 -6.80
C GLY A 143 -11.20 19.51 -6.32
N ALA A 144 -11.86 19.60 -5.17
CA ALA A 144 -12.63 18.50 -4.57
C ALA A 144 -13.52 17.78 -5.57
N GLY A 145 -13.61 16.47 -5.43
CA GLY A 145 -14.43 15.58 -6.24
C GLY A 145 -13.81 14.23 -6.48
N LEU A 146 -14.56 13.38 -7.17
CA LEU A 146 -14.11 12.06 -7.57
C LEU A 146 -13.41 12.14 -8.94
N TYR A 147 -12.23 11.59 -9.01
CA TYR A 147 -11.42 11.48 -10.22
C TYR A 147 -11.24 10.03 -10.62
N ARG A 148 -11.15 9.79 -11.92
CA ARG A 148 -10.88 8.48 -12.52
C ARG A 148 -9.69 8.56 -13.45
N THR A 149 -8.86 7.54 -13.42
CA THR A 149 -7.89 7.21 -14.46
C THR A 149 -8.26 5.88 -15.11
N THR A 150 -7.87 5.67 -16.37
CA THR A 150 -8.00 4.40 -17.09
C THR A 150 -6.65 3.92 -17.65
N ASP A 151 -5.59 4.64 -17.30
CA ASP A 151 -4.22 4.42 -17.77
C ASP A 151 -3.22 4.31 -16.60
N SER A 152 -3.67 3.70 -15.48
CA SER A 152 -2.81 3.43 -14.32
C SER A 152 -2.22 4.69 -13.67
N GLY A 153 -2.94 5.81 -13.70
CA GLY A 153 -2.53 7.09 -13.13
C GLY A 153 -1.82 8.02 -14.11
N GLY A 154 -1.72 7.67 -15.40
CA GLY A 154 -1.11 8.52 -16.41
C GLY A 154 -1.87 9.83 -16.57
N LYS A 155 -3.21 9.78 -16.54
CA LYS A 155 -4.07 10.98 -16.53
C LYS A 155 -5.34 10.74 -15.72
N TRP A 156 -5.69 11.73 -14.90
CA TRP A 156 -6.93 11.75 -14.13
C TRP A 156 -7.96 12.70 -14.73
N VAL A 157 -9.21 12.30 -14.73
CA VAL A 157 -10.36 13.09 -15.17
C VAL A 157 -11.37 13.14 -14.04
N ARG A 158 -11.84 14.33 -13.69
CA ARG A 158 -12.92 14.50 -12.72
C ARG A 158 -14.21 13.94 -13.30
N VAL A 159 -14.87 13.05 -12.57
CA VAL A 159 -16.07 12.33 -13.04
C VAL A 159 -17.30 12.65 -12.22
N ASP A 160 -17.13 13.07 -10.96
CA ASP A 160 -18.21 13.34 -10.05
C ASP A 160 -17.78 14.36 -8.97
N ASP A 161 -18.75 14.90 -8.24
CA ASP A 161 -18.51 15.71 -7.05
C ASP A 161 -18.06 14.86 -5.84
N GLY A 162 -18.23 13.56 -5.92
CA GLY A 162 -18.00 12.62 -4.85
C GLY A 162 -19.24 12.38 -3.99
N PRO A 163 -19.17 11.41 -3.06
CA PRO A 163 -20.26 11.16 -2.13
C PRO A 163 -20.45 12.37 -1.21
N PRO A 164 -21.70 12.67 -0.81
CA PRO A 164 -21.96 13.73 0.16
C PRO A 164 -21.32 13.39 1.52
N GLY A 165 -20.92 14.44 2.23
CA GLY A 165 -20.32 14.33 3.54
C GLY A 165 -18.84 13.94 3.52
N GLU A 166 -18.28 13.72 4.71
CA GLU A 166 -16.90 13.36 4.86
C GLU A 166 -16.66 11.87 4.54
N THR A 167 -15.97 11.58 3.45
CA THR A 167 -15.60 10.21 3.08
C THR A 167 -14.39 9.75 3.89
N LYS A 168 -14.52 8.62 4.55
CA LYS A 168 -13.46 7.98 5.36
C LYS A 168 -12.70 6.92 4.56
N VAL A 169 -13.39 6.24 3.65
CA VAL A 169 -12.82 5.16 2.84
C VAL A 169 -13.51 5.08 1.49
N LEU A 170 -12.74 4.73 0.46
CA LEU A 170 -13.22 4.43 -0.87
C LEU A 170 -12.79 3.00 -1.22
N ALA A 171 -13.71 2.20 -1.74
CA ALA A 171 -13.43 0.83 -2.14
C ALA A 171 -14.18 0.45 -3.42
N SER A 172 -13.56 -0.37 -4.25
CA SER A 172 -14.21 -1.03 -5.38
C SER A 172 -14.27 -2.53 -5.13
N VAL A 173 -15.30 -3.16 -5.66
CA VAL A 173 -15.49 -4.62 -5.53
C VAL A 173 -15.73 -5.23 -6.90
N ASN A 174 -15.25 -6.45 -7.10
CA ASN A 174 -15.47 -7.19 -8.35
C ASN A 174 -16.89 -7.77 -8.42
N ILE A 175 -17.88 -6.91 -8.33
CA ILE A 175 -19.28 -7.26 -8.58
C ILE A 175 -19.68 -6.53 -9.86
N PRO A 176 -19.88 -7.25 -10.97
CA PRO A 176 -20.23 -6.61 -12.22
C PRO A 176 -21.61 -5.94 -12.12
N THR A 177 -21.69 -4.75 -12.67
CA THR A 177 -22.96 -4.08 -12.89
C THR A 177 -23.55 -4.51 -14.23
N GLY A 178 -24.82 -4.34 -14.43
CA GLY A 178 -25.48 -4.67 -15.70
C GLY A 178 -24.98 -3.88 -16.91
N MET A 179 -24.14 -2.85 -16.69
CA MET A 179 -23.58 -1.96 -17.73
C MET A 179 -22.07 -2.17 -17.96
N GLY A 180 -21.49 -3.23 -17.44
CA GLY A 180 -20.07 -3.58 -17.66
C GLY A 180 -19.06 -2.89 -16.77
N GLY A 181 -19.50 -2.14 -15.76
CA GLY A 181 -18.66 -1.55 -14.73
C GLY A 181 -18.66 -2.37 -13.43
N ILE A 182 -18.02 -1.85 -12.43
CA ILE A 182 -18.02 -2.36 -11.05
C ILE A 182 -18.59 -1.32 -10.11
N PHE A 183 -19.11 -1.75 -8.95
CA PHE A 183 -19.55 -0.81 -7.93
C PHE A 183 -18.39 -0.17 -7.19
N LEU A 184 -18.50 1.15 -7.01
CA LEU A 184 -17.66 1.91 -6.12
C LEU A 184 -18.44 2.19 -4.82
N TYR A 185 -17.81 1.95 -3.70
CA TYR A 185 -18.38 2.17 -2.37
C TYR A 185 -17.60 3.24 -1.63
N ALA A 186 -18.31 4.06 -0.88
CA ALA A 186 -17.73 5.06 0.00
C ALA A 186 -18.29 4.90 1.42
N GLY A 187 -17.41 4.75 2.39
CA GLY A 187 -17.74 4.88 3.80
C GLY A 187 -17.68 6.34 4.22
N THR A 188 -18.79 6.91 4.66
CA THR A 188 -18.89 8.30 5.09
C THR A 188 -19.32 8.41 6.54
N GLY A 189 -19.29 9.62 7.11
CA GLY A 189 -19.84 9.87 8.45
C GLY A 189 -21.33 9.55 8.57
N GLU A 190 -22.07 9.55 7.46
CA GLU A 190 -23.50 9.24 7.40
C GLU A 190 -23.80 7.77 7.08
N GLY A 191 -22.77 6.94 6.84
CA GLY A 191 -22.91 5.53 6.53
C GLY A 191 -22.26 5.10 5.22
N LEU A 192 -22.63 3.89 4.76
CA LEU A 192 -22.14 3.32 3.51
C LEU A 192 -22.96 3.83 2.33
N GLN A 193 -22.28 4.39 1.36
CA GLN A 193 -22.85 4.81 0.08
C GLN A 193 -22.29 3.97 -1.05
N ARG A 194 -23.05 3.85 -2.12
CA ARG A 194 -22.68 3.08 -3.31
C ARG A 194 -22.98 3.92 -4.55
N SER A 195 -22.03 4.00 -5.47
CA SER A 195 -22.26 4.59 -6.78
C SER A 195 -23.23 3.74 -7.60
N PRO A 196 -24.30 4.33 -8.14
CA PRO A 196 -25.22 3.62 -9.02
C PRO A 196 -24.68 3.49 -10.45
N ASP A 197 -23.71 4.29 -10.85
CA ASP A 197 -23.39 4.58 -12.25
C ASP A 197 -22.13 3.88 -12.75
N CYS A 198 -21.52 2.99 -11.94
CA CYS A 198 -20.38 2.19 -12.41
C CYS A 198 -19.27 3.05 -13.05
N PHE A 199 -18.82 4.06 -12.36
CA PHE A 199 -17.77 4.97 -12.85
C PHE A 199 -16.59 4.32 -13.54
#